data_61c1d8c9fc3e465d2212fabfa6e1226f
#
_entry.id   61c1d8c9fc3e465d2212fabfa6e1226f
#
_cell.length_a   1.000
_cell.length_b   1.000
_cell.length_c   1.000
_cell.angle_alpha   90.00
_cell.angle_beta   90.00
_cell.angle_gamma   90.00
#
_symmetry.space_group_name_H-M   'P 1'
#
loop_
_entity.id
_entity.type
_entity.pdbx_description
1 polymer ?
#
loop_
_entity_poly.entity_id
_entity_poly.type
_entity_poly.pdbx_seq_one_letter_code
_entity_poly.pdbx_strand_id
1 'polypeptide(L)'
;MADTENRILAGKAGIVCCSNGQPPQAEKTLENLREYLSGIGLEPVFTEYIYQKNSVFSGTARQRAESLMSFYRDPEISMIFDISGGDLANEVLPYLDYDVIASSGKEFWGYSDLTTVINAIYARTGKSSVLYQVKNLVSAEGASRQAAFENTLLKSGSDLYDISVRFLQGKQLEGILIGGNIRCLLKLAGTQYWPDMSGKVLLLEALGGDVPKMATYLSQLNQLHVFDQISGVLLGTFTEMEKNGYAPSVEELIKQYVNEKTPVAKTWEIGHGKDAKAVRIGAEIVLDSRQVDKNGKQCG
;
A
#
# COMPACT_ATOMS: atom_id res chain seq x y z
N MET A 1 -11.33 -9.12 35.53
CA MET A 1 -10.53 -8.03 34.90
C MET A 1 -9.30 -8.73 34.39
N ALA A 2 -9.29 -9.04 33.08
CA ALA A 2 -8.14 -9.68 32.43
C ALA A 2 -7.19 -8.57 32.03
N ASP A 3 -5.96 -8.65 32.53
CA ASP A 3 -4.84 -7.83 32.09
C ASP A 3 -4.70 -7.97 30.58
N THR A 4 -5.02 -6.91 29.86
CA THR A 4 -4.62 -6.73 28.46
C THR A 4 -3.11 -6.51 28.48
N GLU A 5 -2.35 -7.62 28.45
CA GLU A 5 -0.90 -7.57 28.27
C GLU A 5 -0.58 -6.72 27.04
N ASN A 6 0.09 -5.62 27.27
CA ASN A 6 0.79 -4.86 26.25
C ASN A 6 1.68 -5.85 25.49
N ARG A 7 1.30 -6.23 24.29
CA ARG A 7 2.18 -6.97 23.38
C ARG A 7 3.31 -6.03 23.00
N ILE A 8 4.38 -6.02 23.82
CA ILE A 8 5.63 -5.40 23.41
C ILE A 8 6.09 -6.20 22.20
N LEU A 9 6.02 -5.62 21.03
CA LEU A 9 6.68 -6.14 19.83
C LEU A 9 8.20 -6.01 20.06
N ALA A 10 8.76 -6.83 20.94
CA ALA A 10 10.19 -7.00 21.02
C ALA A 10 10.64 -7.77 19.78
N GLY A 11 11.16 -7.10 18.77
CA GLY A 11 11.59 -7.73 17.52
C GLY A 11 12.35 -6.77 16.62
N LYS A 12 12.97 -7.33 15.58
CA LYS A 12 13.66 -6.54 14.56
C LYS A 12 12.74 -6.31 13.36
N ALA A 13 12.79 -5.10 12.81
CA ALA A 13 12.14 -4.73 11.56
C ALA A 13 13.17 -4.56 10.45
N GLY A 14 13.04 -5.31 9.36
CA GLY A 14 13.87 -5.14 8.17
C GLY A 14 13.48 -3.89 7.39
N ILE A 15 14.43 -3.04 7.05
CA ILE A 15 14.21 -1.83 6.25
C ILE A 15 14.90 -1.99 4.90
N VAL A 16 14.13 -1.97 3.80
CA VAL A 16 14.60 -2.18 2.43
C VAL A 16 14.19 -1.08 1.47
N CYS A 17 14.81 -1.06 0.30
CA CYS A 17 14.41 -0.28 -0.88
C CYS A 17 14.37 -1.18 -2.12
N CYS A 18 13.23 -1.72 -2.46
CA CYS A 18 13.03 -2.54 -3.66
C CYS A 18 12.81 -1.70 -4.93
N SER A 19 12.41 -0.43 -4.80
CA SER A 19 12.31 0.53 -5.90
C SER A 19 13.51 1.49 -5.93
N ASN A 20 13.30 2.79 -6.14
CA ASN A 20 14.38 3.78 -6.17
C ASN A 20 15.05 3.89 -4.80
N GLY A 21 16.37 3.99 -4.77
CA GLY A 21 17.12 4.30 -3.54
C GLY A 21 16.73 5.65 -2.95
N GLN A 22 16.93 5.80 -1.65
CA GLN A 22 16.71 7.08 -0.96
C GLN A 22 17.79 8.08 -1.36
N PRO A 23 17.43 9.33 -1.65
CA PRO A 23 18.44 10.36 -1.92
C PRO A 23 19.23 10.68 -0.63
N PRO A 24 20.48 11.18 -0.71
CA PRO A 24 21.29 11.53 0.46
C PRO A 24 20.56 12.45 1.44
N GLN A 25 19.72 13.37 0.93
CA GLN A 25 18.93 14.29 1.73
C GLN A 25 17.89 13.61 2.65
N ALA A 26 17.60 12.33 2.42
CA ALA A 26 16.70 11.56 3.27
C ALA A 26 17.34 11.07 4.57
N GLU A 27 18.66 11.26 4.77
CA GLU A 27 19.40 10.77 5.93
C GLU A 27 18.72 11.13 7.25
N LYS A 28 18.39 12.41 7.45
CA LYS A 28 17.71 12.86 8.68
C LYS A 28 16.33 12.21 8.89
N THR A 29 15.59 11.99 7.81
CA THR A 29 14.29 11.29 7.88
C THR A 29 14.48 9.84 8.32
N LEU A 30 15.52 9.17 7.82
CA LEU A 30 15.82 7.78 8.17
C LEU A 30 16.36 7.64 9.60
N GLU A 31 17.15 8.62 10.09
CA GLU A 31 17.53 8.69 11.51
C GLU A 31 16.31 8.84 12.41
N ASN A 32 15.41 9.77 12.10
CA ASN A 32 14.18 9.97 12.86
C ASN A 32 13.31 8.70 12.84
N LEU A 33 13.25 7.99 11.71
CA LEU A 33 12.53 6.71 11.61
C LEU A 33 13.20 5.65 12.49
N ARG A 34 14.51 5.57 12.50
CA ARG A 34 15.28 4.66 13.37
C ARG A 34 14.97 4.95 14.84
N GLU A 35 15.09 6.20 15.25
CA GLU A 35 14.83 6.63 16.65
C GLU A 35 13.38 6.30 17.05
N TYR A 36 12.41 6.61 16.20
CA TYR A 36 11.01 6.34 16.47
C TYR A 36 10.71 4.83 16.63
N LEU A 37 11.15 4.02 15.67
CA LEU A 37 10.90 2.56 15.71
C LEU A 37 11.59 1.93 16.93
N SER A 38 12.84 2.30 17.22
CA SER A 38 13.54 1.83 18.43
C SER A 38 12.81 2.26 19.71
N GLY A 39 12.28 3.49 19.75
CA GLY A 39 11.52 4.02 20.87
C GLY A 39 10.24 3.24 21.21
N ILE A 40 9.64 2.61 20.22
CA ILE A 40 8.44 1.74 20.41
C ILE A 40 8.79 0.25 20.57
N GLY A 41 10.07 -0.11 20.72
CA GLY A 41 10.53 -1.48 20.95
C GLY A 41 10.76 -2.31 19.68
N LEU A 42 10.79 -1.67 18.51
CA LEU A 42 11.03 -2.32 17.22
C LEU A 42 12.38 -1.91 16.67
N GLU A 43 13.41 -2.78 16.78
CA GLU A 43 14.78 -2.48 16.32
C GLU A 43 14.84 -2.49 14.78
N PRO A 44 15.12 -1.34 14.10
CA PRO A 44 15.21 -1.31 12.65
C PRO A 44 16.58 -1.75 12.15
N VAL A 45 16.60 -2.75 11.26
CA VAL A 45 17.79 -3.27 10.58
C VAL A 45 17.76 -2.82 9.12
N PHE A 46 18.68 -1.95 8.73
CA PHE A 46 18.76 -1.42 7.37
C PHE A 46 19.67 -2.29 6.50
N THR A 47 19.24 -2.56 5.26
CA THR A 47 20.12 -3.20 4.27
C THR A 47 21.17 -2.22 3.74
N GLU A 48 22.20 -2.76 3.06
CA GLU A 48 23.24 -1.97 2.39
C GLU A 48 22.70 -1.09 1.25
N TYR A 49 21.61 -1.53 0.59
CA TYR A 49 21.09 -0.91 -0.64
C TYR A 49 19.92 0.05 -0.35
N ILE A 50 20.13 0.98 0.59
CA ILE A 50 19.14 2.00 0.95
C ILE A 50 19.31 3.27 0.11
N TYR A 51 20.54 3.81 0.02
CA TYR A 51 20.79 5.08 -0.64
C TYR A 51 21.13 4.93 -2.12
N GLN A 52 20.80 5.95 -2.88
CA GLN A 52 21.20 6.07 -4.29
C GLN A 52 22.72 6.03 -4.42
N LYS A 53 23.21 5.18 -5.32
CA LYS A 53 24.63 5.05 -5.67
C LYS A 53 24.92 5.55 -7.09
N ASN A 54 23.97 5.32 -8.01
CA ASN A 54 24.05 5.79 -9.39
C ASN A 54 22.64 6.18 -9.87
N SER A 55 22.41 7.47 -10.16
CA SER A 55 21.07 7.99 -10.42
C SER A 55 20.09 7.55 -9.32
N VAL A 56 18.97 6.94 -9.66
CA VAL A 56 17.96 6.44 -8.72
C VAL A 56 18.26 5.05 -8.15
N PHE A 57 19.32 4.37 -8.61
CA PHE A 57 19.63 3.00 -8.23
C PHE A 57 20.41 2.95 -6.92
N SER A 58 19.94 2.18 -5.94
CA SER A 58 20.69 1.82 -4.73
C SER A 58 21.58 0.60 -4.95
N GLY A 59 21.24 -0.24 -5.92
CA GLY A 59 21.94 -1.42 -6.36
C GLY A 59 21.23 -2.04 -7.56
N THR A 60 21.76 -3.16 -8.07
CA THR A 60 21.10 -3.93 -9.14
C THR A 60 19.77 -4.51 -8.66
N ALA A 61 18.88 -4.88 -9.58
CA ALA A 61 17.61 -5.54 -9.26
C ALA A 61 17.82 -6.80 -8.38
N ARG A 62 18.81 -7.62 -8.70
CA ARG A 62 19.17 -8.81 -7.91
C ARG A 62 19.63 -8.45 -6.48
N GLN A 63 20.45 -7.43 -6.30
CA GLN A 63 20.91 -6.98 -4.98
C GLN A 63 19.76 -6.45 -4.12
N ARG A 64 18.85 -5.68 -4.71
CA ARG A 64 17.64 -5.17 -4.02
C ARG A 64 16.70 -6.31 -3.64
N ALA A 65 16.52 -7.28 -4.53
CA ALA A 65 15.71 -8.47 -4.24
C ALA A 65 16.33 -9.34 -3.14
N GLU A 66 17.66 -9.58 -3.19
CA GLU A 66 18.34 -10.38 -2.16
C GLU A 66 18.30 -9.69 -0.79
N SER A 67 18.36 -8.36 -0.74
CA SER A 67 18.12 -7.60 0.49
C SER A 67 16.76 -7.89 1.10
N LEU A 68 15.71 -7.94 0.29
CA LEU A 68 14.37 -8.32 0.76
C LEU A 68 14.34 -9.79 1.21
N MET A 69 14.92 -10.68 0.41
CA MET A 69 14.91 -12.11 0.70
C MET A 69 15.75 -12.47 1.93
N SER A 70 16.83 -11.73 2.21
CA SER A 70 17.62 -11.94 3.44
C SER A 70 16.77 -11.72 4.69
N PHE A 71 15.90 -10.72 4.70
CA PHE A 71 14.98 -10.49 5.81
C PHE A 71 13.85 -11.52 5.90
N TYR A 72 13.38 -12.03 4.77
CA TYR A 72 12.40 -13.13 4.82
C TYR A 72 13.00 -14.40 5.43
N ARG A 73 14.31 -14.68 5.22
CA ARG A 73 15.02 -15.83 5.75
C ARG A 73 15.51 -15.66 7.20
N ASP A 74 15.73 -14.44 7.65
CA ASP A 74 16.27 -14.16 8.98
C ASP A 74 15.20 -14.35 10.07
N PRO A 75 15.33 -15.33 10.99
CA PRO A 75 14.33 -15.60 12.03
C PRO A 75 14.17 -14.46 13.04
N GLU A 76 15.14 -13.55 13.17
CA GLU A 76 15.06 -12.43 14.10
C GLU A 76 14.20 -11.27 13.56
N ILE A 77 13.96 -11.21 12.25
CA ILE A 77 13.11 -10.18 11.63
C ILE A 77 11.64 -10.59 11.78
N SER A 78 10.84 -9.74 12.38
CA SER A 78 9.39 -9.97 12.59
C SER A 78 8.53 -9.34 11.48
N MET A 79 8.96 -8.23 10.89
CA MET A 79 8.25 -7.53 9.82
C MET A 79 9.24 -6.79 8.91
N ILE A 80 8.79 -6.44 7.70
CA ILE A 80 9.64 -5.80 6.68
C ILE A 80 8.97 -4.54 6.18
N PHE A 81 9.66 -3.41 6.28
CA PHE A 81 9.24 -2.12 5.74
C PHE A 81 10.06 -1.76 4.49
N ASP A 82 9.40 -1.62 3.36
CA ASP A 82 10.00 -0.98 2.20
C ASP A 82 9.73 0.52 2.26
N ILE A 83 10.80 1.30 2.34
CA ILE A 83 10.75 2.76 2.45
C ILE A 83 10.92 3.47 1.11
N SER A 84 11.03 2.71 0.03
CA SER A 84 11.22 3.27 -1.31
C SER A 84 9.90 3.71 -1.97
N GLY A 85 10.03 4.21 -3.15
CA GLY A 85 9.01 4.56 -4.11
C GLY A 85 9.70 4.86 -5.43
N GLY A 86 8.98 5.20 -6.48
CA GLY A 86 9.56 5.51 -7.78
C GLY A 86 9.07 4.59 -8.88
N ASP A 87 9.99 3.91 -9.61
CA ASP A 87 9.64 3.20 -10.82
C ASP A 87 10.25 1.81 -10.99
N LEU A 88 11.14 1.37 -10.09
CA LEU A 88 12.01 0.20 -10.30
C LEU A 88 11.54 -1.08 -9.60
N ALA A 89 10.43 -1.03 -8.82
CA ALA A 89 10.05 -2.17 -7.98
C ALA A 89 9.70 -3.44 -8.77
N ASN A 90 9.20 -3.32 -9.99
CA ASN A 90 8.92 -4.49 -10.83
C ASN A 90 10.18 -5.27 -11.24
N GLU A 91 11.36 -4.65 -11.23
CA GLU A 91 12.61 -5.32 -11.59
C GLU A 91 13.01 -6.43 -10.59
N VAL A 92 12.60 -6.31 -9.31
CA VAL A 92 12.98 -7.30 -8.30
C VAL A 92 12.16 -8.59 -8.39
N LEU A 93 10.97 -8.56 -8.98
CA LEU A 93 9.99 -9.65 -8.97
C LEU A 93 10.55 -11.01 -9.48
N PRO A 94 11.37 -11.06 -10.55
CA PRO A 94 11.92 -12.32 -11.05
C PRO A 94 12.98 -12.96 -10.12
N TYR A 95 13.46 -12.22 -9.13
CA TYR A 95 14.50 -12.66 -8.19
C TYR A 95 13.96 -13.00 -6.80
N LEU A 96 12.63 -12.85 -6.59
CA LEU A 96 11.98 -13.20 -5.33
C LEU A 96 11.72 -14.71 -5.27
N ASP A 97 12.01 -15.30 -4.12
CA ASP A 97 11.64 -16.67 -3.79
C ASP A 97 10.28 -16.70 -3.12
N TYR A 98 9.25 -16.97 -3.91
CA TYR A 98 7.86 -16.94 -3.45
C TYR A 98 7.52 -18.09 -2.49
N ASP A 99 8.26 -19.21 -2.51
CA ASP A 99 8.05 -20.30 -1.57
C ASP A 99 8.55 -19.90 -0.17
N VAL A 100 9.69 -19.22 -0.09
CA VAL A 100 10.20 -18.63 1.15
C VAL A 100 9.22 -17.58 1.69
N ILE A 101 8.71 -16.70 0.82
CA ILE A 101 7.71 -15.70 1.20
C ILE A 101 6.43 -16.38 1.70
N ALA A 102 5.94 -17.40 1.00
CA ALA A 102 4.73 -18.15 1.35
C ALA A 102 4.84 -18.85 2.71
N SER A 103 5.99 -19.42 3.03
CA SER A 103 6.24 -20.10 4.29
C SER A 103 6.55 -19.16 5.46
N SER A 104 6.93 -17.91 5.18
CA SER A 104 7.25 -16.92 6.20
C SER A 104 5.99 -16.38 6.90
N GLY A 105 6.06 -16.16 8.21
CA GLY A 105 5.03 -15.43 8.96
C GLY A 105 5.14 -13.91 8.89
N LYS A 106 6.14 -13.37 8.17
CA LYS A 106 6.46 -11.94 8.18
C LYS A 106 5.54 -11.15 7.28
N GLU A 107 5.17 -9.97 7.74
CA GLU A 107 4.34 -9.03 7.00
C GLU A 107 5.21 -8.05 6.24
N PHE A 108 4.91 -7.86 4.95
CA PHE A 108 5.58 -6.87 4.10
C PHE A 108 4.74 -5.59 4.04
N TRP A 109 5.40 -4.45 4.26
CA TRP A 109 4.81 -3.13 4.20
C TRP A 109 5.51 -2.31 3.13
N GLY A 110 4.75 -1.71 2.23
CA GLY A 110 5.28 -0.86 1.16
C GLY A 110 4.22 0.07 0.61
N TYR A 111 4.62 1.02 -0.23
CA TYR A 111 3.68 2.01 -0.77
C TYR A 111 4.05 2.43 -2.19
N SER A 112 3.10 3.08 -2.89
CA SER A 112 3.33 3.65 -4.22
C SER A 112 3.82 2.60 -5.22
N ASP A 113 5.08 2.64 -5.68
CA ASP A 113 5.64 1.68 -6.63
C ASP A 113 5.69 0.24 -6.08
N LEU A 114 5.71 0.08 -4.75
CA LEU A 114 5.63 -1.23 -4.10
C LEU A 114 4.27 -1.91 -4.29
N THR A 115 3.27 -1.23 -4.87
CA THR A 115 2.05 -1.86 -5.37
C THR A 115 2.39 -3.07 -6.25
N THR A 116 3.47 -3.02 -7.03
CA THR A 116 3.95 -4.14 -7.86
C THR A 116 4.34 -5.33 -7.00
N VAL A 117 5.18 -5.13 -5.97
CA VAL A 117 5.67 -6.21 -5.08
C VAL A 117 4.52 -6.77 -4.25
N ILE A 118 3.67 -5.92 -3.68
CA ILE A 118 2.53 -6.28 -2.84
C ILE A 118 1.55 -7.19 -3.61
N ASN A 119 1.16 -6.77 -4.82
CA ASN A 119 0.24 -7.58 -5.63
C ASN A 119 0.89 -8.84 -6.19
N ALA A 120 2.21 -8.82 -6.49
CA ALA A 120 2.94 -10.02 -6.89
C ALA A 120 3.05 -11.05 -5.74
N ILE A 121 3.29 -10.61 -4.51
CA ILE A 121 3.26 -11.47 -3.32
C ILE A 121 1.88 -12.13 -3.21
N TYR A 122 0.80 -11.34 -3.28
CA TYR A 122 -0.55 -11.91 -3.22
C TYR A 122 -0.82 -12.90 -4.37
N ALA A 123 -0.53 -12.53 -5.61
CA ALA A 123 -0.77 -13.37 -6.79
C ALA A 123 -0.02 -14.70 -6.75
N ARG A 124 1.17 -14.73 -6.17
CA ARG A 124 2.04 -15.90 -6.15
C ARG A 124 1.91 -16.76 -4.89
N THR A 125 1.45 -16.18 -3.78
CA THR A 125 1.48 -16.84 -2.47
C THR A 125 0.14 -16.84 -1.74
N GLY A 126 -0.83 -16.03 -2.16
CA GLY A 126 -2.07 -15.78 -1.43
C GLY A 126 -1.90 -14.94 -0.15
N LYS A 127 -0.66 -14.52 0.19
CA LYS A 127 -0.42 -13.74 1.41
C LYS A 127 -0.76 -12.27 1.22
N SER A 128 -1.32 -11.68 2.27
CA SER A 128 -1.56 -10.24 2.32
C SER A 128 -0.29 -9.47 2.65
N SER A 129 -0.28 -8.21 2.24
CA SER A 129 0.75 -7.21 2.56
C SER A 129 0.08 -5.89 2.89
N VAL A 130 0.78 -4.98 3.57
CA VAL A 130 0.23 -3.69 3.97
C VAL A 130 0.66 -2.60 2.99
N LEU A 131 -0.31 -1.91 2.42
CA LEU A 131 -0.09 -0.71 1.61
C LEU A 131 0.00 0.50 2.55
N TYR A 132 1.21 0.89 2.92
CA TYR A 132 1.49 2.02 3.82
C TYR A 132 2.93 2.51 3.70
N GLN A 133 3.12 3.83 3.76
CA GLN A 133 4.46 4.43 3.78
C GLN A 133 4.89 4.76 5.22
N VAL A 134 5.72 3.91 5.80
CA VAL A 134 6.18 4.04 7.19
C VAL A 134 6.94 5.35 7.46
N LYS A 135 7.58 5.97 6.46
CA LYS A 135 8.23 7.29 6.60
C LYS A 135 7.26 8.41 6.97
N ASN A 136 5.95 8.24 6.71
CA ASN A 136 4.94 9.22 7.12
C ASN A 136 4.89 9.38 8.65
N LEU A 137 5.29 8.38 9.42
CA LEU A 137 5.33 8.44 10.89
C LEU A 137 6.26 9.52 11.43
N VAL A 138 7.32 9.85 10.69
CA VAL A 138 8.33 10.84 11.10
C VAL A 138 8.27 12.13 10.28
N SER A 139 7.16 12.35 9.57
CA SER A 139 6.89 13.66 8.95
C SER A 139 6.46 14.69 10.01
N ALA A 140 6.48 15.97 9.64
CA ALA A 140 6.13 17.07 10.57
C ALA A 140 4.73 16.94 11.22
N GLU A 141 3.82 16.18 10.58
CA GLU A 141 2.44 15.95 11.05
C GLU A 141 2.28 14.53 11.64
N GLY A 142 3.39 13.89 12.07
CA GLY A 142 3.45 12.47 12.42
C GLY A 142 2.69 12.00 13.66
N ALA A 143 2.45 12.87 14.64
CA ALA A 143 1.99 12.45 15.98
C ALA A 143 0.67 11.66 16.01
N SER A 144 -0.35 12.04 15.25
CA SER A 144 -1.63 11.30 15.19
C SER A 144 -1.48 9.92 14.52
N ARG A 145 -0.58 9.81 13.53
CA ARG A 145 -0.27 8.56 12.85
C ARG A 145 0.57 7.63 13.71
N GLN A 146 1.50 8.18 14.49
CA GLN A 146 2.24 7.40 15.48
C GLN A 146 1.30 6.75 16.47
N ALA A 147 0.34 7.50 17.01
CA ALA A 147 -0.66 6.96 17.92
C ALA A 147 -1.51 5.84 17.28
N ALA A 148 -1.97 6.03 16.03
CA ALA A 148 -2.73 5.01 15.31
C ALA A 148 -1.88 3.78 14.97
N PHE A 149 -0.63 3.97 14.56
CA PHE A 149 0.33 2.91 14.28
C PHE A 149 0.64 2.08 15.54
N GLU A 150 0.96 2.76 16.65
CA GLU A 150 1.23 2.09 17.92
C GLU A 150 0.00 1.34 18.45
N ASN A 151 -1.18 1.97 18.40
CA ASN A 151 -2.41 1.30 18.82
C ASN A 151 -2.68 0.04 17.99
N THR A 152 -2.47 0.11 16.68
CA THR A 152 -2.67 -1.03 15.78
C THR A 152 -1.65 -2.14 15.99
N LEU A 153 -0.36 -1.80 16.11
CA LEU A 153 0.72 -2.80 16.21
C LEU A 153 0.90 -3.34 17.64
N LEU A 154 0.82 -2.46 18.66
CA LEU A 154 1.17 -2.81 20.03
C LEU A 154 -0.04 -3.20 20.89
N LYS A 155 -1.23 -2.69 20.56
CA LYS A 155 -2.45 -2.83 21.37
C LYS A 155 -3.57 -3.59 20.68
N SER A 156 -3.30 -4.21 19.53
CA SER A 156 -4.30 -4.93 18.71
C SER A 156 -5.51 -4.08 18.30
N GLY A 157 -5.33 -2.77 18.19
CA GLY A 157 -6.34 -1.86 17.66
C GLY A 157 -6.42 -1.93 16.13
N SER A 158 -7.35 -1.16 15.54
CA SER A 158 -7.57 -1.09 14.10
C SER A 158 -7.39 0.32 13.53
N ASP A 159 -7.01 1.28 14.34
CA ASP A 159 -7.04 2.72 14.01
C ASP A 159 -6.33 3.07 12.70
N LEU A 160 -5.23 2.37 12.39
CA LEU A 160 -4.49 2.56 11.15
C LEU A 160 -5.27 2.06 9.91
N TYR A 161 -6.16 1.09 10.09
CA TYR A 161 -6.96 0.48 9.01
C TYR A 161 -8.40 0.98 8.95
N ASP A 162 -8.87 1.71 9.95
CA ASP A 162 -10.22 2.25 10.01
C ASP A 162 -10.36 3.42 9.03
N ILE A 163 -10.83 3.15 7.82
CA ILE A 163 -11.02 4.16 6.78
C ILE A 163 -12.49 4.59 6.66
N SER A 164 -12.70 5.87 6.41
CA SER A 164 -14.01 6.43 6.07
C SER A 164 -14.20 6.44 4.56
N VAL A 165 -15.40 6.10 4.09
CA VAL A 165 -15.71 6.06 2.66
C VAL A 165 -17.01 6.79 2.34
N ARG A 166 -17.07 7.36 1.14
CA ARG A 166 -18.31 7.84 0.50
C ARG A 166 -18.65 6.95 -0.68
N PHE A 167 -19.83 6.36 -0.69
CA PHE A 167 -20.29 5.59 -1.83
C PHE A 167 -20.72 6.52 -2.98
N LEU A 168 -20.18 6.28 -4.15
CA LEU A 168 -20.55 6.95 -5.41
C LEU A 168 -21.61 6.13 -6.14
N GLN A 169 -21.59 4.81 -5.94
CA GLN A 169 -22.51 3.83 -6.51
C GLN A 169 -22.61 2.62 -5.58
N GLY A 170 -23.81 2.09 -5.40
CA GLY A 170 -24.04 1.00 -4.45
C GLY A 170 -24.05 1.47 -2.99
N LYS A 171 -24.03 0.53 -2.05
CA LYS A 171 -24.09 0.80 -0.59
C LYS A 171 -23.18 -0.10 0.23
N GLN A 172 -22.64 -1.15 -0.38
CA GLN A 172 -21.74 -2.12 0.24
C GLN A 172 -20.66 -2.49 -0.76
N LEU A 173 -19.44 -2.67 -0.26
CA LEU A 173 -18.28 -3.12 -1.02
C LEU A 173 -17.59 -4.19 -0.19
N GLU A 174 -17.48 -5.40 -0.76
CA GLU A 174 -17.00 -6.58 -0.03
C GLU A 174 -16.18 -7.48 -0.97
N GLY A 175 -15.08 -8.01 -0.45
CA GLY A 175 -14.20 -8.94 -1.14
C GLY A 175 -12.75 -8.78 -0.76
N ILE A 176 -11.88 -9.56 -1.37
CA ILE A 176 -10.43 -9.41 -1.18
C ILE A 176 -9.94 -8.15 -1.90
N LEU A 177 -9.28 -7.26 -1.15
CA LEU A 177 -8.74 -6.01 -1.68
C LEU A 177 -7.44 -6.28 -2.45
N ILE A 178 -7.37 -5.80 -3.69
CA ILE A 178 -6.16 -5.82 -4.55
C ILE A 178 -5.93 -4.45 -5.15
N GLY A 179 -4.77 -4.24 -5.77
CA GLY A 179 -4.47 -2.98 -6.43
C GLY A 179 -3.62 -2.03 -5.59
N GLY A 180 -3.88 -0.73 -5.67
CA GLY A 180 -3.11 0.37 -5.09
C GLY A 180 -2.83 1.45 -6.13
N ASN A 181 -1.57 1.84 -6.33
CA ASN A 181 -1.22 2.81 -7.36
C ASN A 181 -1.50 2.26 -8.77
N ILE A 182 -2.42 2.94 -9.50
CA ILE A 182 -2.92 2.46 -10.79
C ILE A 182 -1.80 2.22 -11.83
N ARG A 183 -0.84 3.14 -11.93
CA ARG A 183 0.30 3.02 -12.83
C ARG A 183 1.17 1.81 -12.47
N CYS A 184 1.39 1.60 -11.20
CA CYS A 184 2.27 0.54 -10.69
C CYS A 184 1.60 -0.83 -10.79
N LEU A 185 0.29 -0.94 -10.55
CA LEU A 185 -0.47 -2.15 -10.80
C LEU A 185 -0.38 -2.58 -12.28
N LEU A 186 -0.53 -1.63 -13.20
CA LEU A 186 -0.47 -1.90 -14.64
C LEU A 186 0.90 -2.41 -15.13
N LYS A 187 1.99 -2.22 -14.38
CA LYS A 187 3.28 -2.86 -14.69
C LYS A 187 3.23 -4.39 -14.63
N LEU A 188 2.26 -4.95 -13.92
CA LEU A 188 2.08 -6.40 -13.80
C LEU A 188 1.27 -7.00 -14.94
N ALA A 189 0.57 -6.18 -15.73
CA ALA A 189 -0.29 -6.65 -16.83
C ALA A 189 0.50 -7.50 -17.83
N GLY A 190 -0.03 -8.67 -18.15
CA GLY A 190 0.62 -9.63 -19.07
C GLY A 190 1.78 -10.41 -18.45
N THR A 191 2.03 -10.29 -17.15
CA THR A 191 3.05 -11.07 -16.43
C THR A 191 2.40 -12.13 -15.53
N GLN A 192 3.19 -13.09 -15.08
CA GLN A 192 2.76 -14.09 -14.09
C GLN A 192 2.47 -13.51 -12.69
N TYR A 193 2.70 -12.23 -12.48
CA TYR A 193 2.50 -11.51 -11.22
C TYR A 193 1.18 -10.74 -11.18
N TRP A 194 0.43 -10.76 -12.29
CA TRP A 194 -0.90 -10.15 -12.35
C TRP A 194 -1.87 -10.93 -11.45
N PRO A 195 -2.53 -10.28 -10.46
CA PRO A 195 -3.45 -10.98 -9.59
C PRO A 195 -4.73 -11.38 -10.33
N ASP A 196 -5.35 -12.48 -9.91
CA ASP A 196 -6.70 -12.81 -10.34
C ASP A 196 -7.68 -11.72 -9.86
N MET A 197 -8.43 -11.16 -10.81
CA MET A 197 -9.38 -10.07 -10.56
C MET A 197 -10.77 -10.56 -10.17
N SER A 198 -11.06 -11.87 -10.33
CA SER A 198 -12.41 -12.42 -10.16
C SER A 198 -12.95 -12.24 -8.75
N GLY A 199 -14.04 -11.46 -8.62
CA GLY A 199 -14.69 -11.18 -7.36
C GLY A 199 -13.87 -10.35 -6.35
N LYS A 200 -12.82 -9.66 -6.81
CA LYS A 200 -11.97 -8.81 -5.94
C LYS A 200 -12.50 -7.38 -5.87
N VAL A 201 -12.14 -6.69 -4.81
CA VAL A 201 -12.27 -5.24 -4.68
C VAL A 201 -11.00 -4.59 -5.22
N LEU A 202 -11.13 -3.73 -6.22
CA LEU A 202 -10.00 -3.05 -6.84
C LEU A 202 -9.78 -1.69 -6.21
N LEU A 203 -8.66 -1.53 -5.50
CA LEU A 203 -8.18 -0.23 -5.03
C LEU A 203 -7.42 0.47 -6.15
N LEU A 204 -7.77 1.73 -6.42
CA LEU A 204 -7.04 2.60 -7.35
C LEU A 204 -6.72 3.93 -6.68
N GLU A 205 -5.45 4.35 -6.73
CA GLU A 205 -4.97 5.68 -6.32
C GLU A 205 -3.86 6.15 -7.25
N ALA A 206 -3.53 7.43 -7.23
CA ALA A 206 -2.40 7.98 -7.98
C ALA A 206 -1.81 9.23 -7.33
N LEU A 207 -0.46 9.34 -7.32
CA LEU A 207 0.21 10.59 -6.96
C LEU A 207 0.08 11.63 -8.07
N GLY A 208 0.46 11.25 -9.28
CA GLY A 208 0.54 12.13 -10.43
C GLY A 208 -0.20 11.61 -11.65
N GLY A 209 -0.52 12.51 -12.53
CA GLY A 209 -1.17 12.27 -13.80
C GLY A 209 -2.43 13.12 -13.99
N ASP A 210 -2.56 13.65 -15.19
CA ASP A 210 -3.72 14.43 -15.64
C ASP A 210 -4.85 13.55 -16.17
N VAL A 211 -5.93 14.18 -16.65
CA VAL A 211 -7.11 13.49 -17.18
C VAL A 211 -6.78 12.51 -18.31
N PRO A 212 -6.02 12.88 -19.38
CA PRO A 212 -5.63 11.94 -20.43
C PRO A 212 -4.88 10.72 -19.91
N LYS A 213 -4.00 10.90 -18.92
CA LYS A 213 -3.22 9.83 -18.33
C LYS A 213 -4.10 8.87 -17.54
N MET A 214 -5.01 9.38 -16.72
CA MET A 214 -5.98 8.53 -15.98
C MET A 214 -6.92 7.80 -16.92
N ALA A 215 -7.43 8.47 -17.95
CA ALA A 215 -8.26 7.84 -18.98
C ALA A 215 -7.51 6.69 -19.69
N THR A 216 -6.22 6.88 -19.99
CA THR A 216 -5.38 5.82 -20.59
C THR A 216 -5.23 4.61 -19.66
N TYR A 217 -4.97 4.81 -18.37
CA TYR A 217 -4.84 3.71 -17.40
C TYR A 217 -6.16 2.97 -17.19
N LEU A 218 -7.29 3.69 -17.06
CA LEU A 218 -8.61 3.08 -16.94
C LEU A 218 -8.99 2.32 -18.22
N SER A 219 -8.68 2.87 -19.39
CA SER A 219 -8.88 2.19 -20.67
C SER A 219 -8.06 0.89 -20.76
N GLN A 220 -6.81 0.88 -20.28
CA GLN A 220 -6.00 -0.32 -20.26
C GLN A 220 -6.58 -1.38 -19.30
N LEU A 221 -7.04 -0.99 -18.11
CA LEU A 221 -7.74 -1.91 -17.20
C LEU A 221 -9.01 -2.50 -17.85
N ASN A 222 -9.76 -1.66 -18.58
CA ASN A 222 -10.94 -2.11 -19.32
C ASN A 222 -10.59 -3.11 -20.44
N GLN A 223 -9.55 -2.85 -21.21
CA GLN A 223 -9.06 -3.78 -22.26
C GLN A 223 -8.54 -5.11 -21.69
N LEU A 224 -8.11 -5.11 -20.43
CA LEU A 224 -7.77 -6.32 -19.67
C LEU A 224 -8.99 -7.01 -19.04
N HIS A 225 -10.20 -6.52 -19.32
CA HIS A 225 -11.47 -7.02 -18.77
C HIS A 225 -11.54 -7.01 -17.24
N VAL A 226 -10.82 -6.08 -16.60
CA VAL A 226 -10.77 -5.98 -15.12
C VAL A 226 -12.15 -5.62 -14.57
N PHE A 227 -12.82 -4.63 -15.18
CA PHE A 227 -14.10 -4.14 -14.69
C PHE A 227 -15.25 -5.13 -14.86
N ASP A 228 -15.10 -6.15 -15.71
CA ASP A 228 -16.04 -7.24 -15.87
C ASP A 228 -15.90 -8.32 -14.80
N GLN A 229 -14.76 -8.38 -14.10
CA GLN A 229 -14.39 -9.45 -13.18
C GLN A 229 -14.53 -9.05 -11.72
N ILE A 230 -14.26 -7.78 -11.38
CA ILE A 230 -14.21 -7.30 -10.00
C ILE A 230 -15.60 -7.22 -9.35
N SER A 231 -15.63 -7.32 -8.01
CA SER A 231 -16.84 -7.13 -7.18
C SER A 231 -17.12 -5.65 -6.89
N GLY A 232 -16.13 -4.76 -7.00
CA GLY A 232 -16.28 -3.34 -6.76
C GLY A 232 -14.98 -2.57 -6.85
N VAL A 233 -15.08 -1.23 -6.77
CA VAL A 233 -13.94 -0.32 -6.84
C VAL A 233 -13.88 0.54 -5.57
N LEU A 234 -12.70 0.58 -4.96
CA LEU A 234 -12.35 1.56 -3.93
C LEU A 234 -11.39 2.60 -4.54
N LEU A 235 -11.82 3.84 -4.66
CA LEU A 235 -10.96 4.93 -5.09
C LEU A 235 -10.27 5.56 -3.87
N GLY A 236 -8.96 5.58 -3.87
CA GLY A 236 -8.14 6.44 -3.01
C GLY A 236 -7.96 7.83 -3.60
N THR A 237 -6.97 8.61 -3.13
CA THR A 237 -6.71 9.95 -3.66
C THR A 237 -6.06 9.88 -5.05
N PHE A 238 -6.46 10.81 -5.92
CA PHE A 238 -5.79 11.11 -7.18
C PHE A 238 -5.17 12.50 -7.05
N THR A 239 -4.05 12.53 -6.33
CA THR A 239 -3.50 13.74 -5.70
C THR A 239 -3.30 14.91 -6.67
N GLU A 240 -2.73 14.66 -7.85
CA GLU A 240 -2.53 15.74 -8.84
C GLU A 240 -3.85 16.23 -9.44
N MET A 241 -4.77 15.31 -9.76
CA MET A 241 -6.08 15.67 -10.31
C MET A 241 -6.88 16.50 -9.33
N GLU A 242 -6.95 16.05 -8.07
CA GLU A 242 -7.70 16.70 -7.00
C GLU A 242 -7.10 18.08 -6.64
N LYS A 243 -5.77 18.16 -6.53
CA LYS A 243 -5.07 19.41 -6.22
C LYS A 243 -5.26 20.48 -7.28
N ASN A 244 -5.31 20.09 -8.56
CA ASN A 244 -5.43 21.02 -9.68
C ASN A 244 -6.89 21.20 -10.14
N GLY A 245 -7.86 20.49 -9.54
CA GLY A 245 -9.27 20.55 -9.93
C GLY A 245 -9.51 20.12 -11.37
N TYR A 246 -8.77 19.11 -11.85
CA TYR A 246 -8.93 18.64 -13.22
C TYR A 246 -10.31 18.01 -13.44
N ALA A 247 -10.92 18.34 -14.59
CA ALA A 247 -12.21 17.81 -15.02
C ALA A 247 -12.09 17.12 -16.40
N PRO A 248 -12.76 15.97 -16.62
CA PRO A 248 -13.58 15.28 -15.62
C PRO A 248 -12.74 14.68 -14.48
N SER A 249 -13.32 14.60 -13.29
CA SER A 249 -12.70 13.96 -12.12
C SER A 249 -12.53 12.46 -12.33
N VAL A 250 -11.70 11.81 -11.49
CA VAL A 250 -11.58 10.34 -11.53
C VAL A 250 -12.92 9.66 -11.22
N GLU A 251 -13.74 10.27 -10.36
CA GLU A 251 -15.07 9.77 -10.01
C GLU A 251 -16.04 9.79 -11.21
N GLU A 252 -15.87 10.75 -12.11
CA GLU A 252 -16.62 10.82 -13.38
C GLU A 252 -16.03 9.88 -14.43
N LEU A 253 -14.70 9.77 -14.49
CA LEU A 253 -14.04 8.86 -15.43
C LEU A 253 -14.38 7.41 -15.16
N ILE A 254 -14.32 6.95 -13.92
CA ILE A 254 -14.56 5.53 -13.57
C ILE A 254 -15.95 5.05 -13.97
N LYS A 255 -16.96 5.93 -13.91
CA LYS A 255 -18.35 5.62 -14.31
C LYS A 255 -18.49 5.24 -15.78
N GLN A 256 -17.52 5.57 -16.63
CA GLN A 256 -17.53 5.19 -18.05
C GLN A 256 -17.14 3.71 -18.27
N TYR A 257 -16.53 3.08 -17.25
CA TYR A 257 -15.98 1.72 -17.36
C TYR A 257 -16.70 0.69 -16.50
N VAL A 258 -17.22 1.10 -15.34
CA VAL A 258 -17.94 0.18 -14.47
C VAL A 258 -19.43 0.13 -14.84
N ASN A 259 -20.04 -1.06 -14.74
CA ASN A 259 -21.49 -1.16 -14.93
C ASN A 259 -22.24 -0.60 -13.71
N GLU A 260 -23.55 -0.29 -13.89
CA GLU A 260 -24.40 0.34 -12.87
C GLU A 260 -24.58 -0.50 -11.58
N LYS A 261 -24.26 -1.78 -11.60
CA LYS A 261 -24.39 -2.68 -10.45
C LYS A 261 -23.09 -2.81 -9.65
N THR A 262 -21.93 -2.43 -10.23
CA THR A 262 -20.64 -2.52 -9.57
C THR A 262 -20.51 -1.43 -8.51
N PRO A 263 -20.40 -1.75 -7.20
CA PRO A 263 -20.21 -0.75 -6.16
C PRO A 263 -18.92 0.06 -6.39
N VAL A 264 -19.01 1.36 -6.16
CA VAL A 264 -17.86 2.28 -6.19
C VAL A 264 -17.89 3.15 -4.94
N ALA A 265 -16.82 3.08 -4.17
CA ALA A 265 -16.62 3.92 -3.00
C ALA A 265 -15.36 4.79 -3.17
N LYS A 266 -15.35 5.95 -2.54
CA LYS A 266 -14.23 6.89 -2.49
C LYS A 266 -13.78 7.09 -1.05
N THR A 267 -12.47 7.07 -0.83
CA THR A 267 -11.84 7.52 0.41
C THR A 267 -10.76 8.55 0.12
N TRP A 268 -10.58 9.50 1.03
CA TRP A 268 -9.46 10.45 1.00
C TRP A 268 -8.33 10.05 1.94
N GLU A 269 -8.52 8.94 2.67
CA GLU A 269 -7.57 8.45 3.66
C GLU A 269 -6.57 7.43 3.10
N ILE A 270 -6.72 6.99 1.84
CA ILE A 270 -5.75 6.14 1.14
C ILE A 270 -5.19 6.91 -0.05
N GLY A 271 -3.89 7.10 -0.08
CA GLY A 271 -3.21 7.81 -1.16
C GLY A 271 -1.91 8.48 -0.69
N HIS A 272 -1.42 9.44 -1.46
CA HIS A 272 -0.13 10.10 -1.19
C HIS A 272 -0.22 11.28 -0.21
N GLY A 273 -1.35 11.41 0.51
CA GLY A 273 -1.49 12.36 1.61
C GLY A 273 -0.59 11.98 2.79
N LYS A 274 -0.12 12.99 3.53
CA LYS A 274 0.70 12.76 4.72
C LYS A 274 -0.08 12.13 5.86
N ASP A 275 -1.39 12.22 5.83
CA ASP A 275 -2.35 11.66 6.77
C ASP A 275 -2.92 10.31 6.31
N ALA A 276 -2.36 9.73 5.24
CA ALA A 276 -2.81 8.47 4.70
C ALA A 276 -2.78 7.35 5.75
N LYS A 277 -3.85 6.56 5.75
CA LYS A 277 -4.01 5.32 6.51
C LYS A 277 -3.50 4.12 5.71
N ALA A 278 -3.48 2.97 6.33
CA ALA A 278 -3.07 1.71 5.72
C ALA A 278 -4.27 0.89 5.25
N VAL A 279 -4.02 0.02 4.27
CA VAL A 279 -4.94 -1.07 3.93
C VAL A 279 -4.15 -2.36 3.68
N ARG A 280 -4.80 -3.50 3.88
CA ARG A 280 -4.23 -4.82 3.61
C ARG A 280 -4.61 -5.29 2.22
N ILE A 281 -3.66 -5.32 1.31
CA ILE A 281 -3.82 -5.90 -0.03
C ILE A 281 -3.69 -7.42 0.10
N GLY A 282 -4.62 -8.15 -0.50
CA GLY A 282 -4.73 -9.60 -0.37
C GLY A 282 -5.54 -10.05 0.84
N ALA A 283 -6.19 -9.14 1.56
CA ALA A 283 -7.08 -9.44 2.67
C ALA A 283 -8.52 -9.00 2.35
N GLU A 284 -9.46 -9.60 3.07
CA GLU A 284 -10.88 -9.27 2.98
C GLU A 284 -11.13 -7.85 3.49
N ILE A 285 -11.96 -7.09 2.76
CA ILE A 285 -12.46 -5.78 3.17
C ILE A 285 -13.98 -5.78 3.09
N VAL A 286 -14.61 -5.16 4.07
CA VAL A 286 -16.07 -4.94 4.09
C VAL A 286 -16.30 -3.47 4.43
N LEU A 287 -16.94 -2.75 3.53
CA LEU A 287 -17.31 -1.34 3.70
C LEU A 287 -18.81 -1.20 3.46
N ASP A 288 -19.50 -0.47 4.31
CA ASP A 288 -20.96 -0.28 4.26
C ASP A 288 -21.27 1.21 4.45
N SER A 289 -22.19 1.75 3.63
CA SER A 289 -22.64 3.15 3.70
C SER A 289 -23.31 3.53 5.03
N ARG A 290 -23.66 2.53 5.88
CA ARG A 290 -24.23 2.73 7.21
C ARG A 290 -23.15 2.89 8.30
N GLN A 291 -21.88 2.64 7.98
CA GLN A 291 -20.77 2.93 8.90
C GLN A 291 -20.65 4.45 9.01
N VAL A 292 -21.19 5.00 10.10
CA VAL A 292 -21.08 6.41 10.45
C VAL A 292 -19.66 6.68 10.90
N ASP A 293 -19.08 7.81 10.54
CA ASP A 293 -17.81 8.21 11.11
C ASP A 293 -17.89 8.24 12.65
N LYS A 294 -16.76 8.06 13.34
CA LYS A 294 -16.70 8.05 14.82
C LYS A 294 -17.21 9.36 15.46
N ASN A 295 -17.54 10.38 14.66
CA ASN A 295 -18.06 11.68 15.07
C ASN A 295 -19.58 11.83 14.84
N GLY A 296 -20.27 10.79 14.37
CA GLY A 296 -21.74 10.80 14.20
C GLY A 296 -22.24 11.62 13.02
N LYS A 297 -21.37 12.04 12.10
CA LYS A 297 -21.80 12.70 10.86
C LYS A 297 -21.99 11.67 9.76
N GLN A 298 -23.20 11.56 9.23
CA GLN A 298 -23.41 10.91 7.93
C GLN A 298 -22.58 11.64 6.88
N CYS A 299 -21.69 10.92 6.20
CA CYS A 299 -21.03 11.45 5.03
C CYS A 299 -22.11 11.66 3.95
N GLY A 300 -22.49 12.94 3.77
CA GLY A 300 -23.44 13.36 2.74
C GLY A 300 -22.77 13.46 1.36
#